data_4bceca6217271cf39c08151e5e17ac77
#
_entry.id   4bceca6217271cf39c08151e5e17ac77
#
_cell.length_a   1.000
_cell.length_b   1.000
_cell.length_c   1.000
_cell.angle_alpha   90.00
_cell.angle_beta   90.00
_cell.angle_gamma   90.00
#
_symmetry.space_group_name_H-M   'P 1'
#
loop_
_entity.id
_entity.type
_entity.pdbx_description
1 polymer ?
#
loop_
_entity_poly.entity_id
_entity_poly.type
_entity_poly.pdbx_seq_one_letter_code
_entity_poly.pdbx_strand_id
1 'polypeptide(L)'
;MNRNRGKEGDGNGADERTDGNAGEDGEKRIETVLVPGARDARGTLDRAAEPAPGEREAVVIACPPHPQHGGTRADSRLGAVSAALGERGVSCLRFDYGPWDEGDGERLDTRNALRWASERYESVGLFGYSFGATMALCAAGEINDAPEAPLAVSVLAPDRGDSRTDYAGDAVAALDGIDRPAQVCYGERDTTADWGPIVERARERGVAVEAIPADHFFVGQVRKVATTVASFLAEEVR
;
A
#
# COMPACT_ATOMS: atom_id res chain seq x y z
N MET A 1 54.16 -27.68 62.76
CA MET A 1 55.47 -27.08 62.37
C MET A 1 55.23 -26.25 61.09
N ASN A 2 55.56 -25.00 61.23
CA ASN A 2 55.94 -24.00 60.26
C ASN A 2 54.92 -23.53 59.18
N ARG A 3 54.39 -22.34 59.37
CA ARG A 3 54.89 -21.01 58.98
C ARG A 3 54.97 -20.85 57.41
N ASN A 4 54.49 -19.85 56.71
CA ASN A 4 54.47 -18.43 56.95
C ASN A 4 53.80 -17.69 55.79
N ARG A 5 53.11 -16.61 56.10
CA ARG A 5 53.08 -15.29 55.45
C ARG A 5 53.04 -15.27 53.91
N GLY A 6 52.17 -14.61 53.18
CA GLY A 6 51.78 -13.20 53.36
C GLY A 6 52.12 -12.49 52.09
N LYS A 7 51.24 -11.80 51.47
CA LYS A 7 51.36 -10.38 51.10
C LYS A 7 50.19 -9.91 50.21
N GLU A 8 49.68 -8.84 50.65
CA GLU A 8 48.76 -7.93 49.99
C GLU A 8 49.32 -7.42 48.65
N GLY A 9 48.43 -7.10 47.72
CA GLY A 9 48.74 -6.37 46.50
C GLY A 9 47.45 -5.86 45.91
N ASP A 10 47.10 -4.63 46.29
CA ASP A 10 46.08 -3.79 45.65
C ASP A 10 46.31 -3.67 44.14
N GLY A 11 45.24 -3.72 43.38
CA GLY A 11 45.27 -3.45 41.93
C GLY A 11 43.86 -3.14 41.46
N ASN A 12 43.39 -1.94 41.77
CA ASN A 12 42.22 -1.29 41.22
C ASN A 12 42.41 -1.11 39.72
N GLY A 13 41.51 -1.61 38.93
CA GLY A 13 41.45 -1.45 37.48
C GLY A 13 40.02 -1.62 37.04
N ALA A 14 39.21 -0.59 37.28
CA ALA A 14 37.90 -0.48 36.69
C ALA A 14 38.06 -0.28 35.16
N ASP A 15 37.78 -1.32 34.42
CA ASP A 15 37.61 -1.23 32.96
C ASP A 15 36.14 -0.93 32.70
N GLU A 16 35.80 0.36 32.58
CA GLU A 16 34.55 0.86 32.06
C GLU A 16 34.49 0.48 30.56
N ARG A 17 33.90 -0.66 30.29
CA ARG A 17 33.42 -0.93 28.92
C ARG A 17 32.17 -0.10 28.74
N THR A 18 32.34 1.02 28.10
CA THR A 18 31.28 1.76 27.43
C THR A 18 30.63 0.82 26.43
N ASP A 19 29.49 0.26 26.79
CA ASP A 19 28.57 -0.35 25.85
C ASP A 19 28.18 0.75 24.86
N GLY A 20 28.79 0.67 23.69
CA GLY A 20 28.39 1.46 22.55
C GLY A 20 26.96 1.11 22.21
N ASN A 21 26.09 2.06 22.40
CA ASN A 21 24.72 2.07 21.91
C ASN A 21 24.78 1.88 20.38
N ALA A 22 24.67 0.62 19.93
CA ALA A 22 24.51 0.27 18.53
C ALA A 22 23.14 0.79 18.12
N GLY A 23 23.11 1.57 17.04
CA GLY A 23 22.00 2.32 16.54
C GLY A 23 20.68 1.55 16.54
N GLU A 24 19.63 2.26 16.89
CA GLU A 24 18.25 1.87 16.66
C GLU A 24 18.04 1.77 15.13
N ASP A 25 18.29 0.57 14.60
CA ASP A 25 17.77 0.16 13.29
C ASP A 25 16.26 0.31 13.36
N GLY A 26 15.68 1.16 12.53
CA GLY A 26 14.26 1.48 12.52
C GLY A 26 13.41 0.23 12.36
N GLU A 27 12.98 -0.32 13.47
CA GLU A 27 12.11 -1.49 13.53
C GLU A 27 10.81 -1.15 12.81
N LYS A 28 10.53 -1.84 11.71
CA LYS A 28 9.26 -1.71 10.98
C LYS A 28 8.12 -1.94 11.97
N ARG A 29 7.42 -0.88 12.33
CA ARG A 29 6.26 -0.98 13.21
C ARG A 29 5.09 -1.52 12.39
N ILE A 30 4.75 -2.80 12.62
CA ILE A 30 3.63 -3.49 11.99
C ILE A 30 2.47 -3.54 12.99
N GLU A 31 1.31 -3.07 12.59
CA GLU A 31 0.11 -3.04 13.42
C GLU A 31 -1.04 -3.77 12.73
N THR A 32 -1.82 -4.54 13.50
CA THR A 32 -3.05 -5.12 12.98
C THR A 32 -4.19 -4.11 13.13
N VAL A 33 -4.93 -3.90 12.04
CA VAL A 33 -6.05 -2.96 11.96
C VAL A 33 -7.33 -3.72 11.65
N LEU A 34 -8.39 -3.46 12.41
CA LEU A 34 -9.75 -3.80 12.01
C LEU A 34 -10.35 -2.59 11.28
N VAL A 35 -10.66 -2.76 10.00
CA VAL A 35 -11.31 -1.71 9.21
C VAL A 35 -12.77 -1.63 9.63
N PRO A 36 -13.28 -0.48 10.08
CA PRO A 36 -14.67 -0.31 10.48
C PRO A 36 -15.62 -0.57 9.30
N GLY A 37 -16.85 -1.00 9.57
CA GLY A 37 -17.88 -1.17 8.53
C GLY A 37 -18.69 -2.46 8.60
N ALA A 38 -18.58 -3.22 9.69
CA ALA A 38 -19.37 -4.45 9.95
C ALA A 38 -19.16 -5.59 8.94
N ARG A 39 -18.07 -5.57 8.14
CA ARG A 39 -17.73 -6.62 7.17
C ARG A 39 -16.48 -7.43 7.54
N ASP A 40 -15.93 -7.23 8.76
CA ASP A 40 -14.72 -7.91 9.25
C ASP A 40 -13.46 -7.75 8.37
N ALA A 41 -13.38 -6.69 7.57
CA ALA A 41 -12.19 -6.38 6.80
C ALA A 41 -11.00 -6.10 7.75
N ARG A 42 -9.88 -6.76 7.51
CA ARG A 42 -8.70 -6.73 8.41
C ARG A 42 -7.45 -6.32 7.66
N GLY A 43 -6.68 -5.45 8.27
CA GLY A 43 -5.46 -4.92 7.66
C GLY A 43 -4.19 -5.15 8.49
N THR A 44 -3.09 -4.96 7.79
CA THR A 44 -1.76 -4.81 8.34
C THR A 44 -1.27 -3.43 7.95
N LEU A 45 -1.05 -2.59 8.94
CA LEU A 45 -0.47 -1.27 8.76
C LEU A 45 1.05 -1.36 8.92
N ASP A 46 1.75 -1.12 7.84
CA ASP A 46 3.19 -0.94 7.81
C ASP A 46 3.46 0.56 8.04
N ARG A 47 3.85 0.94 9.26
CA ARG A 47 4.13 2.34 9.58
C ARG A 47 5.48 2.76 9.03
N ALA A 48 5.51 3.91 8.38
CA ALA A 48 6.75 4.62 8.10
C ALA A 48 7.35 5.22 9.39
N ALA A 49 8.58 5.71 9.28
CA ALA A 49 9.15 6.55 10.33
C ALA A 49 8.30 7.82 10.52
N GLU A 50 8.34 8.41 11.70
CA GLU A 50 7.64 9.67 11.95
C GLU A 50 8.12 10.75 10.97
N PRO A 51 7.21 11.53 10.39
CA PRO A 51 7.57 12.57 9.43
C PRO A 51 8.45 13.63 10.10
N ALA A 52 9.31 14.26 9.30
CA ALA A 52 10.10 15.38 9.78
C ALA A 52 9.19 16.57 10.15
N PRO A 53 9.63 17.48 11.03
CA PRO A 53 8.85 18.66 11.39
C PRO A 53 8.43 19.46 10.14
N GLY A 54 7.12 19.60 9.95
CA GLY A 54 6.52 20.29 8.81
C GLY A 54 6.16 19.39 7.62
N GLU A 55 6.49 18.10 7.66
CA GLU A 55 5.99 17.10 6.71
C GLU A 55 4.65 16.51 7.20
N ARG A 56 3.81 16.11 6.25
CA ARG A 56 2.50 15.51 6.55
C ARG A 56 2.63 14.03 6.90
N GLU A 57 1.84 13.57 7.85
CA GLU A 57 1.68 12.13 8.08
C GLU A 57 0.80 11.54 6.98
N ALA A 58 1.40 10.70 6.15
CA ALA A 58 0.76 10.13 4.96
C ALA A 58 0.59 8.62 5.04
N VAL A 59 -0.52 8.12 4.47
CA VAL A 59 -0.79 6.68 4.34
C VAL A 59 -1.35 6.34 2.96
N VAL A 60 -1.00 5.17 2.44
CA VAL A 60 -1.61 4.59 1.24
C VAL A 60 -2.43 3.37 1.65
N ILE A 61 -3.68 3.33 1.20
CA ILE A 61 -4.53 2.14 1.28
C ILE A 61 -4.24 1.25 0.10
N ALA A 62 -3.93 -0.04 0.33
CA ALA A 62 -3.57 -0.99 -0.71
C ALA A 62 -4.61 -2.12 -0.81
N CYS A 63 -5.35 -2.11 -1.92
CA CYS A 63 -6.42 -3.05 -2.25
C CYS A 63 -5.86 -4.33 -2.88
N PRO A 64 -6.14 -5.53 -2.30
CA PRO A 64 -5.59 -6.78 -2.78
C PRO A 64 -6.28 -7.29 -4.05
N PRO A 65 -5.66 -8.25 -4.76
CA PRO A 65 -6.29 -8.94 -5.88
C PRO A 65 -7.50 -9.78 -5.43
N HIS A 66 -8.13 -10.48 -6.38
CA HIS A 66 -9.42 -11.15 -6.21
C HIS A 66 -9.42 -12.16 -5.04
N PRO A 67 -10.28 -11.97 -4.02
CA PRO A 67 -10.24 -12.77 -2.80
C PRO A 67 -10.54 -14.25 -3.03
N GLN A 68 -11.45 -14.58 -3.96
CA GLN A 68 -11.77 -15.97 -4.29
C GLN A 68 -10.68 -16.68 -5.10
N HIS A 69 -9.73 -15.92 -5.67
CA HIS A 69 -8.55 -16.46 -6.36
C HIS A 69 -7.31 -16.45 -5.47
N GLY A 70 -7.48 -16.34 -4.16
CA GLY A 70 -6.39 -16.35 -3.18
C GLY A 70 -5.70 -14.99 -2.99
N GLY A 71 -6.28 -13.92 -3.50
CA GLY A 71 -5.81 -12.56 -3.26
C GLY A 71 -5.96 -12.16 -1.80
N THR A 72 -4.88 -11.66 -1.21
CA THR A 72 -4.86 -11.22 0.19
C THR A 72 -3.91 -10.03 0.36
N ARG A 73 -3.96 -9.39 1.53
CA ARG A 73 -3.01 -8.35 1.95
C ARG A 73 -1.54 -8.80 1.94
N ALA A 74 -1.29 -10.11 1.96
CA ALA A 74 0.05 -10.68 1.89
C ALA A 74 0.60 -10.81 0.46
N ASP A 75 -0.13 -10.36 -0.56
CA ASP A 75 0.32 -10.36 -1.94
C ASP A 75 1.68 -9.67 -2.09
N SER A 76 2.59 -10.30 -2.85
CA SER A 76 3.98 -9.86 -2.97
C SER A 76 4.12 -8.48 -3.63
N ARG A 77 3.20 -8.09 -4.54
CA ARG A 77 3.19 -6.77 -5.18
C ARG A 77 2.77 -5.70 -4.20
N LEU A 78 1.71 -5.98 -3.40
CA LEU A 78 1.30 -5.08 -2.32
C LEU A 78 2.42 -4.90 -1.28
N GLY A 79 3.06 -6.00 -0.88
CA GLY A 79 4.17 -5.97 0.08
C GLY A 79 5.37 -5.17 -0.43
N ALA A 80 5.71 -5.31 -1.71
CA ALA A 80 6.80 -4.56 -2.32
C ALA A 80 6.50 -3.06 -2.45
N VAL A 81 5.26 -2.70 -2.82
CA VAL A 81 4.80 -1.29 -2.86
C VAL A 81 4.81 -0.70 -1.46
N SER A 82 4.30 -1.42 -0.45
CA SER A 82 4.34 -1.00 0.96
C SER A 82 5.76 -0.73 1.45
N ALA A 83 6.70 -1.61 1.12
CA ALA A 83 8.11 -1.43 1.49
C ALA A 83 8.71 -0.18 0.82
N ALA A 84 8.45 0.03 -0.47
CA ALA A 84 8.95 1.17 -1.23
C ALA A 84 8.32 2.50 -0.79
N LEU A 85 7.07 2.50 -0.31
CA LEU A 85 6.42 3.65 0.33
C LEU A 85 7.07 3.97 1.68
N GLY A 86 7.34 2.94 2.49
CA GLY A 86 8.01 3.10 3.78
C GLY A 86 9.39 3.74 3.65
N GLU A 87 10.18 3.39 2.62
CA GLU A 87 11.46 4.04 2.29
C GLU A 87 11.31 5.54 1.95
N ARG A 88 10.09 5.98 1.62
CA ARG A 88 9.73 7.35 1.29
C ARG A 88 8.96 8.07 2.39
N GLY A 89 8.89 7.49 3.59
CA GLY A 89 8.19 8.08 4.72
C GLY A 89 6.67 8.01 4.64
N VAL A 90 6.11 7.13 3.80
CA VAL A 90 4.67 6.95 3.64
C VAL A 90 4.25 5.60 4.24
N SER A 91 3.33 5.60 5.18
CA SER A 91 2.75 4.39 5.75
C SER A 91 1.86 3.66 4.73
N CYS A 92 1.63 2.36 4.91
CA CYS A 92 0.76 1.59 4.03
C CYS A 92 -0.16 0.66 4.81
N LEU A 93 -1.46 0.78 4.61
CA LEU A 93 -2.45 -0.18 5.10
C LEU A 93 -2.80 -1.16 3.98
N ARG A 94 -2.31 -2.38 4.09
CA ARG A 94 -2.72 -3.51 3.26
C ARG A 94 -3.82 -4.26 3.99
N PHE A 95 -4.96 -4.53 3.35
CA PHE A 95 -6.09 -5.17 4.02
C PHE A 95 -6.65 -6.36 3.23
N ASP A 96 -7.38 -7.23 3.90
CA ASP A 96 -8.23 -8.25 3.28
C ASP A 96 -9.67 -7.75 3.32
N TYR A 97 -10.38 -7.97 2.24
CA TYR A 97 -11.82 -7.72 2.20
C TYR A 97 -12.58 -8.59 3.19
N GLY A 98 -13.76 -8.16 3.58
CA GLY A 98 -14.74 -8.98 4.28
C GLY A 98 -15.27 -10.12 3.42
N PRO A 99 -16.39 -10.76 3.82
CA PRO A 99 -17.02 -11.79 3.01
C PRO A 99 -17.27 -11.33 1.58
N TRP A 100 -17.00 -12.22 0.61
CA TRP A 100 -17.23 -11.95 -0.81
C TRP A 100 -18.67 -11.50 -1.09
N ASP A 101 -18.81 -10.43 -1.85
CA ASP A 101 -20.07 -9.77 -2.18
C ASP A 101 -20.06 -9.19 -3.60
N GLU A 102 -19.53 -9.97 -4.53
CA GLU A 102 -19.57 -9.72 -5.98
C GLU A 102 -19.08 -8.31 -6.40
N GLY A 103 -18.12 -7.74 -5.64
CA GLY A 103 -17.53 -6.42 -5.87
C GLY A 103 -18.20 -5.28 -5.08
N ASP A 104 -19.47 -5.38 -4.73
CA ASP A 104 -20.18 -4.33 -4.00
C ASP A 104 -19.63 -4.16 -2.58
N GLY A 105 -19.48 -5.27 -1.86
CA GLY A 105 -18.89 -5.26 -0.53
C GLY A 105 -17.40 -4.90 -0.51
N GLU A 106 -16.64 -5.37 -1.49
CA GLU A 106 -15.21 -5.08 -1.61
C GLU A 106 -14.95 -3.60 -1.90
N ARG A 107 -15.81 -2.98 -2.71
CA ARG A 107 -15.80 -1.54 -2.95
C ARG A 107 -16.18 -0.76 -1.69
N LEU A 108 -17.17 -1.23 -0.93
CA LEU A 108 -17.54 -0.66 0.37
C LEU A 108 -16.40 -0.78 1.38
N ASP A 109 -15.71 -1.93 1.44
CA ASP A 109 -14.55 -2.14 2.32
C ASP A 109 -13.41 -1.18 1.97
N THR A 110 -13.15 -0.93 0.68
CA THR A 110 -12.19 0.06 0.20
C THR A 110 -12.55 1.47 0.70
N ARG A 111 -13.82 1.88 0.59
CA ARG A 111 -14.29 3.18 1.10
C ARG A 111 -14.18 3.28 2.62
N ASN A 112 -14.49 2.21 3.34
CA ASN A 112 -14.33 2.15 4.79
C ASN A 112 -12.86 2.28 5.21
N ALA A 113 -11.94 1.68 4.46
CA ALA A 113 -10.50 1.82 4.69
C ALA A 113 -10.02 3.25 4.44
N LEU A 114 -10.51 3.92 3.39
CA LEU A 114 -10.23 5.32 3.10
C LEU A 114 -10.76 6.23 4.22
N ARG A 115 -11.98 6.02 4.69
CA ARG A 115 -12.55 6.78 5.83
C ARG A 115 -11.72 6.56 7.09
N TRP A 116 -11.37 5.32 7.42
CA TRP A 116 -10.51 5.01 8.56
C TRP A 116 -9.18 5.77 8.47
N ALA A 117 -8.60 5.86 7.28
CA ALA A 117 -7.35 6.56 7.04
C ALA A 117 -7.50 8.09 7.18
N SER A 118 -8.54 8.68 6.59
CA SER A 118 -8.78 10.13 6.62
C SER A 118 -9.05 10.68 8.03
N GLU A 119 -9.51 9.83 8.96
CA GLU A 119 -9.68 10.19 10.38
C GLU A 119 -8.36 10.20 11.17
N ARG A 120 -7.26 9.69 10.61
CA ARG A 120 -5.99 9.40 11.33
C ARG A 120 -4.76 10.01 10.68
N TYR A 121 -4.82 10.30 9.40
CA TYR A 121 -3.70 10.80 8.59
C TYR A 121 -4.09 12.07 7.87
N GLU A 122 -3.13 12.96 7.71
CA GLU A 122 -3.35 14.23 7.01
C GLU A 122 -3.47 14.05 5.49
N SER A 123 -2.83 13.00 4.97
CA SER A 123 -2.79 12.70 3.55
C SER A 123 -3.03 11.21 3.29
N VAL A 124 -3.96 10.91 2.38
CA VAL A 124 -4.35 9.54 2.03
C VAL A 124 -4.21 9.32 0.54
N GLY A 125 -3.46 8.28 0.15
CA GLY A 125 -3.40 7.76 -1.20
C GLY A 125 -4.11 6.42 -1.32
N LEU A 126 -4.37 5.99 -2.55
CA LEU A 126 -5.00 4.72 -2.85
C LEU A 126 -4.20 3.95 -3.90
N PHE A 127 -3.94 2.69 -3.62
CA PHE A 127 -3.32 1.73 -4.54
C PHE A 127 -4.20 0.49 -4.68
N GLY A 128 -4.25 -0.10 -5.86
CA GLY A 128 -4.90 -1.38 -6.09
C GLY A 128 -4.19 -2.23 -7.13
N TYR A 129 -4.27 -3.56 -6.98
CA TYR A 129 -3.73 -4.51 -7.96
C TYR A 129 -4.81 -5.46 -8.45
N SER A 130 -4.90 -5.67 -9.78
CA SER A 130 -5.83 -6.57 -10.45
C SER A 130 -7.29 -6.22 -10.09
N PHE A 131 -8.07 -7.14 -9.55
CA PHE A 131 -9.39 -6.87 -8.98
C PHE A 131 -9.37 -5.67 -8.03
N GLY A 132 -8.39 -5.60 -7.14
CA GLY A 132 -8.23 -4.45 -6.24
C GLY A 132 -7.97 -3.13 -6.95
N ALA A 133 -7.42 -3.15 -8.15
CA ALA A 133 -7.27 -1.96 -9.00
C ALA A 133 -8.62 -1.47 -9.50
N THR A 134 -9.50 -2.37 -9.93
CA THR A 134 -10.88 -2.06 -10.32
C THR A 134 -11.67 -1.51 -9.13
N MET A 135 -11.58 -2.17 -7.96
CA MET A 135 -12.23 -1.70 -6.73
C MET A 135 -11.73 -0.32 -6.30
N ALA A 136 -10.42 -0.07 -6.42
CA ALA A 136 -9.83 1.23 -6.11
C ALA A 136 -10.36 2.34 -7.02
N LEU A 137 -10.42 2.11 -8.34
CA LEU A 137 -10.99 3.08 -9.28
C LEU A 137 -12.46 3.35 -8.99
N CYS A 138 -13.27 2.30 -8.82
CA CYS A 138 -14.70 2.43 -8.54
C CYS A 138 -14.94 3.18 -7.22
N ALA A 139 -14.24 2.83 -6.16
CA ALA A 139 -14.38 3.50 -4.87
C ALA A 139 -13.97 4.98 -4.94
N ALA A 140 -12.85 5.30 -5.60
CA ALA A 140 -12.37 6.67 -5.73
C ALA A 140 -13.31 7.53 -6.58
N GLY A 141 -13.84 7.00 -7.69
CA GLY A 141 -14.78 7.73 -8.55
C GLY A 141 -16.11 8.04 -7.85
N GLU A 142 -16.57 7.15 -6.95
CA GLU A 142 -17.81 7.36 -6.19
C GLU A 142 -17.69 8.45 -5.11
N ILE A 143 -16.48 8.67 -4.55
CA ILE A 143 -16.26 9.56 -3.41
C ILE A 143 -15.40 10.77 -3.76
N ASN A 144 -15.23 11.10 -5.03
CA ASN A 144 -14.34 12.18 -5.49
C ASN A 144 -14.53 13.50 -4.72
N ASP A 145 -15.75 13.84 -4.37
CA ASP A 145 -16.11 15.06 -3.65
C ASP A 145 -16.26 14.86 -2.11
N ALA A 146 -16.01 13.65 -1.61
CA ALA A 146 -16.14 13.35 -0.20
C ALA A 146 -14.87 13.74 0.58
N PRO A 147 -14.98 14.01 1.90
CA PRO A 147 -13.83 14.34 2.74
C PRO A 147 -12.78 13.21 2.80
N GLU A 148 -13.21 11.97 2.64
CA GLU A 148 -12.35 10.79 2.61
C GLU A 148 -11.78 10.46 1.23
N ALA A 149 -12.01 11.28 0.20
CA ALA A 149 -11.45 11.06 -1.13
C ALA A 149 -9.91 11.02 -1.08
N PRO A 150 -9.29 10.04 -1.75
CA PRO A 150 -7.83 9.96 -1.76
C PRO A 150 -7.24 11.15 -2.55
N LEU A 151 -6.07 11.64 -2.13
CA LEU A 151 -5.34 12.70 -2.83
C LEU A 151 -4.77 12.22 -4.17
N ALA A 152 -4.44 10.93 -4.25
CA ALA A 152 -3.94 10.30 -5.47
C ALA A 152 -4.34 8.82 -5.54
N VAL A 153 -4.49 8.31 -6.78
CA VAL A 153 -4.84 6.91 -7.05
C VAL A 153 -3.83 6.30 -8.02
N SER A 154 -3.23 5.17 -7.66
CA SER A 154 -2.39 4.39 -8.57
C SER A 154 -2.94 2.97 -8.68
N VAL A 155 -3.09 2.47 -9.91
CA VAL A 155 -3.62 1.12 -10.15
C VAL A 155 -2.68 0.31 -11.02
N LEU A 156 -2.59 -0.99 -10.68
CA LEU A 156 -1.74 -1.96 -11.37
C LEU A 156 -2.60 -3.07 -11.97
N ALA A 157 -2.48 -3.26 -13.29
CA ALA A 157 -3.22 -4.27 -14.06
C ALA A 157 -4.73 -4.26 -13.76
N PRO A 158 -5.41 -3.10 -13.87
CA PRO A 158 -6.84 -3.04 -13.64
C PRO A 158 -7.58 -3.86 -14.71
N ASP A 159 -8.67 -4.51 -14.30
CA ASP A 159 -9.63 -5.09 -15.23
C ASP A 159 -10.79 -4.11 -15.47
N ARG A 160 -11.36 -4.14 -16.65
CA ARG A 160 -12.49 -3.29 -17.00
C ARG A 160 -13.69 -3.45 -16.05
N GLY A 161 -13.93 -4.68 -15.56
CA GLY A 161 -15.02 -4.97 -14.64
C GLY A 161 -16.39 -4.88 -15.31
N ASP A 162 -16.52 -5.39 -16.53
CA ASP A 162 -17.80 -5.44 -17.24
C ASP A 162 -18.58 -6.76 -16.97
N SER A 163 -19.66 -6.96 -17.70
CA SER A 163 -20.54 -8.15 -17.59
C SER A 163 -19.86 -9.50 -17.87
N ARG A 164 -18.57 -9.52 -18.23
CA ARG A 164 -17.75 -10.74 -18.41
C ARG A 164 -17.03 -11.15 -17.14
N THR A 165 -16.99 -10.28 -16.15
CA THR A 165 -16.44 -10.57 -14.83
C THR A 165 -17.53 -11.14 -13.90
N ASP A 166 -17.12 -11.80 -12.84
CA ASP A 166 -18.00 -12.32 -11.78
C ASP A 166 -18.24 -11.29 -10.65
N TYR A 167 -17.96 -10.01 -10.91
CA TYR A 167 -18.12 -8.93 -9.95
C TYR A 167 -18.62 -7.63 -10.62
N ALA A 168 -19.27 -6.80 -9.82
CA ALA A 168 -19.76 -5.49 -10.23
C ALA A 168 -18.61 -4.46 -10.24
N GLY A 169 -18.52 -3.69 -11.30
CA GLY A 169 -17.58 -2.60 -11.47
C GLY A 169 -17.55 -2.10 -12.91
N ASP A 170 -17.25 -0.84 -13.10
CA ASP A 170 -16.91 -0.26 -14.41
C ASP A 170 -15.75 0.70 -14.20
N ALA A 171 -14.53 0.16 -14.34
CA ALA A 171 -13.30 0.92 -14.13
C ALA A 171 -13.12 2.05 -15.14
N VAL A 172 -13.69 1.92 -16.35
CA VAL A 172 -13.63 2.97 -17.38
C VAL A 172 -14.51 4.15 -16.99
N ALA A 173 -15.76 3.89 -16.60
CA ALA A 173 -16.68 4.93 -16.14
C ALA A 173 -16.19 5.55 -14.79
N ALA A 174 -15.65 4.72 -13.90
CA ALA A 174 -15.12 5.19 -12.62
C ALA A 174 -13.95 6.16 -12.80
N LEU A 175 -13.09 5.92 -13.77
CA LEU A 175 -11.98 6.82 -14.09
C LEU A 175 -12.47 8.22 -14.47
N ASP A 176 -13.65 8.34 -15.06
CA ASP A 176 -14.27 9.62 -15.40
C ASP A 176 -14.68 10.45 -14.17
N GLY A 177 -14.97 9.77 -13.07
CA GLY A 177 -15.30 10.40 -11.80
C GLY A 177 -14.11 10.83 -10.96
N ILE A 178 -12.86 10.57 -11.38
CA ILE A 178 -11.66 10.88 -10.61
C ILE A 178 -11.01 12.15 -11.15
N ASP A 179 -11.07 13.25 -10.41
CA ASP A 179 -10.43 14.53 -10.73
C ASP A 179 -9.07 14.72 -10.03
N ARG A 180 -8.66 13.73 -9.23
CA ARG A 180 -7.39 13.71 -8.51
C ARG A 180 -6.28 13.13 -9.39
N PRO A 181 -5.00 13.41 -9.09
CA PRO A 181 -3.87 12.74 -9.73
C PRO A 181 -4.06 11.23 -9.75
N ALA A 182 -3.96 10.64 -10.94
CA ALA A 182 -4.13 9.20 -11.12
C ALA A 182 -3.03 8.61 -12.01
N GLN A 183 -2.70 7.33 -11.77
CA GLN A 183 -1.74 6.55 -12.54
C GLN A 183 -2.29 5.17 -12.84
N VAL A 184 -2.18 4.73 -14.09
CA VAL A 184 -2.52 3.39 -14.55
C VAL A 184 -1.26 2.67 -15.01
N CYS A 185 -0.87 1.60 -14.29
CA CYS A 185 0.23 0.71 -14.66
C CYS A 185 -0.33 -0.58 -15.24
N TYR A 186 0.23 -1.06 -16.34
CA TYR A 186 -0.21 -2.32 -16.96
C TYR A 186 0.96 -3.15 -17.48
N GLY A 187 0.74 -4.46 -17.59
CA GLY A 187 1.69 -5.39 -18.21
C GLY A 187 1.47 -5.46 -19.72
N GLU A 188 2.50 -5.19 -20.54
CA GLU A 188 2.38 -5.23 -22.01
C GLU A 188 2.01 -6.61 -22.55
N ARG A 189 2.28 -7.67 -21.78
CA ARG A 189 1.95 -9.08 -22.10
C ARG A 189 0.84 -9.64 -21.22
N ASP A 190 0.13 -8.79 -20.50
CA ASP A 190 -1.00 -9.20 -19.68
C ASP A 190 -2.18 -9.60 -20.60
N THR A 191 -2.57 -10.86 -20.50
CA THR A 191 -3.71 -11.44 -21.22
C THR A 191 -4.82 -11.88 -20.26
N THR A 192 -4.70 -11.56 -18.97
CA THR A 192 -5.64 -11.92 -17.92
C THR A 192 -6.67 -10.81 -17.71
N ALA A 193 -6.20 -9.57 -17.56
CA ALA A 193 -7.05 -8.40 -17.37
C ALA A 193 -7.40 -7.73 -18.70
N ASP A 194 -8.63 -7.22 -18.82
CA ASP A 194 -9.06 -6.36 -19.94
C ASP A 194 -8.70 -4.90 -19.66
N TRP A 195 -7.41 -4.61 -19.58
CA TRP A 195 -6.86 -3.30 -19.24
C TRP A 195 -6.93 -2.29 -20.39
N GLY A 196 -7.06 -2.76 -21.66
CA GLY A 196 -6.99 -1.93 -22.86
C GLY A 196 -7.91 -0.72 -22.83
N PRO A 197 -9.23 -0.87 -22.61
CA PRO A 197 -10.18 0.25 -22.56
C PRO A 197 -9.86 1.27 -21.46
N ILE A 198 -9.30 0.81 -20.31
CA ILE A 198 -8.91 1.70 -19.20
C ILE A 198 -7.70 2.55 -19.58
N VAL A 199 -6.70 1.93 -20.21
CA VAL A 199 -5.49 2.63 -20.69
C VAL A 199 -5.83 3.64 -21.79
N GLU A 200 -6.73 3.29 -22.71
CA GLU A 200 -7.21 4.21 -23.73
C GLU A 200 -7.90 5.42 -23.08
N ARG A 201 -8.82 5.18 -22.15
CA ARG A 201 -9.52 6.24 -21.44
C ARG A 201 -8.59 7.10 -20.59
N ALA A 202 -7.62 6.49 -19.91
CA ALA A 202 -6.61 7.20 -19.12
C ALA A 202 -5.81 8.18 -20.01
N ARG A 203 -5.39 7.75 -21.19
CA ARG A 203 -4.68 8.60 -22.16
C ARG A 203 -5.53 9.76 -22.66
N GLU A 204 -6.80 9.52 -22.98
CA GLU A 204 -7.74 10.57 -23.37
C GLU A 204 -7.91 11.65 -22.30
N ARG A 205 -7.86 11.26 -21.04
CA ARG A 205 -7.98 12.16 -19.88
C ARG A 205 -6.67 12.79 -19.44
N GLY A 206 -5.55 12.43 -20.02
CA GLY A 206 -4.23 12.89 -19.59
C GLY A 206 -3.77 12.29 -18.25
N VAL A 207 -4.35 11.16 -17.85
CA VAL A 207 -3.92 10.37 -16.68
C VAL A 207 -2.58 9.71 -17.00
N ALA A 208 -1.67 9.64 -16.03
CA ALA A 208 -0.38 8.99 -16.19
C ALA A 208 -0.54 7.49 -16.52
N VAL A 209 0.14 7.02 -17.57
CA VAL A 209 0.08 5.62 -18.00
C VAL A 209 1.49 5.05 -18.10
N GLU A 210 1.72 3.92 -17.39
CA GLU A 210 3.01 3.25 -17.35
C GLU A 210 2.92 1.81 -17.88
N ALA A 211 3.61 1.56 -18.98
CA ALA A 211 3.74 0.22 -19.55
C ALA A 211 4.92 -0.52 -18.93
N ILE A 212 4.69 -1.75 -18.46
CA ILE A 212 5.71 -2.60 -17.86
C ILE A 212 5.86 -3.86 -18.72
N PRO A 213 7.07 -4.27 -19.13
CA PRO A 213 7.29 -5.44 -19.98
C PRO A 213 7.09 -6.75 -19.18
N ALA A 214 5.85 -7.00 -18.74
CA ALA A 214 5.45 -8.10 -17.87
C ALA A 214 4.13 -8.72 -18.32
N ASP A 215 3.84 -9.91 -17.79
CA ASP A 215 2.51 -10.51 -17.75
C ASP A 215 1.69 -9.93 -16.57
N HIS A 216 0.48 -10.47 -16.34
CA HIS A 216 -0.39 -10.08 -15.24
C HIS A 216 0.26 -10.16 -13.86
N PHE A 217 1.14 -11.12 -13.67
CA PHE A 217 1.75 -11.43 -12.36
C PHE A 217 3.03 -10.63 -12.07
N PHE A 218 3.56 -9.89 -13.05
CA PHE A 218 4.77 -9.08 -12.94
C PHE A 218 5.98 -9.86 -12.42
N VAL A 219 6.11 -11.14 -12.82
CA VAL A 219 7.24 -11.97 -12.42
C VAL A 219 8.55 -11.33 -12.87
N GLY A 220 9.50 -11.17 -11.94
CA GLY A 220 10.78 -10.51 -12.19
C GLY A 220 10.71 -8.97 -12.32
N GLN A 221 9.52 -8.35 -12.26
CA GLN A 221 9.31 -6.91 -12.38
C GLN A 221 8.77 -6.24 -11.10
N VAL A 222 8.60 -7.00 -10.01
CA VAL A 222 7.99 -6.52 -8.76
C VAL A 222 8.70 -5.27 -8.21
N ARG A 223 10.04 -5.20 -8.30
CA ARG A 223 10.79 -4.02 -7.88
C ARG A 223 10.47 -2.79 -8.74
N LYS A 224 10.38 -2.97 -10.07
CA LYS A 224 10.02 -1.88 -10.99
C LYS A 224 8.61 -1.36 -10.67
N VAL A 225 7.64 -2.28 -10.51
CA VAL A 225 6.28 -1.94 -10.07
C VAL A 225 6.31 -1.13 -8.78
N ALA A 226 6.99 -1.63 -7.74
CA ALA A 226 7.04 -0.98 -6.43
C ALA A 226 7.63 0.44 -6.52
N THR A 227 8.74 0.61 -7.25
CA THR A 227 9.37 1.92 -7.43
C THR A 227 8.45 2.88 -8.19
N THR A 228 7.83 2.44 -9.29
CA THR A 228 6.95 3.27 -10.12
C THR A 228 5.75 3.76 -9.32
N VAL A 229 5.03 2.86 -8.67
CA VAL A 229 3.83 3.16 -7.87
C VAL A 229 4.18 4.04 -6.66
N ALA A 230 5.21 3.66 -5.90
CA ALA A 230 5.58 4.39 -4.69
C ALA A 230 6.16 5.78 -5.00
N SER A 231 6.86 5.98 -6.11
CA SER A 231 7.34 7.31 -6.50
C SER A 231 6.18 8.24 -6.83
N PHE A 232 5.22 7.79 -7.64
CA PHE A 232 4.03 8.57 -7.97
C PHE A 232 3.22 8.93 -6.70
N LEU A 233 2.84 7.93 -5.91
CA LEU A 233 2.00 8.17 -4.73
C LEU A 233 2.70 9.04 -3.69
N ALA A 234 4.00 8.82 -3.42
CA ALA A 234 4.71 9.61 -2.42
C ALA A 234 4.90 11.07 -2.85
N GLU A 235 4.99 11.38 -4.14
CA GLU A 235 5.03 12.74 -4.66
C GLU A 235 3.70 13.47 -4.40
N GLU A 236 2.57 12.77 -4.57
CA GLU A 236 1.25 13.38 -4.48
C GLU A 236 0.68 13.48 -3.05
N VAL A 237 1.15 12.63 -2.12
CA VAL A 237 0.60 12.60 -0.74
C VAL A 237 1.51 13.29 0.30
N ARG A 238 2.70 13.69 -0.05
CA ARG A 238 3.66 14.40 0.84
C ARG A 238 3.73 15.87 0.51
#